data_b8fecb4f5290e378e7bc5f7a116abef7
#
_entry.id   b8fecb4f5290e378e7bc5f7a116abef7
#
_cell.length_a   1.000
_cell.length_b   1.000
_cell.length_c   1.000
_cell.angle_alpha   90.00
_cell.angle_beta   90.00
_cell.angle_gamma   90.00
#
_symmetry.space_group_name_H-M   'P 1'
#
loop_
_entity.id
_entity.type
_entity.pdbx_description
1 polymer ?
#
loop_
_entity_poly.entity_id
_entity_poly.type
_entity_poly.pdbx_seq_one_letter_code
_entity_poly.pdbx_strand_id
1 'polypeptide(L)'
;MELLYLKTFCALVQWGNYTRTALELDYAQSSITNHIQRLEQLYGGQRLLQRSGNQVVPTEAGQRLLPYARQLLELQHQAREAVMAQYPEAPVLVIGTIESLSLYYLPELLEAFRHQYPAYKVKIVLGQEAELIEQVRQGKLDLALIFDQPCSSAGIECMLLFEAPMMIIMHSQHPLAGSASVSAAALVEQPLILTEDGCTYRAGLLETMRQSALAADIRWELSSIEAIKQAVSRQWGIGFLPLFTIKEEDRSQGITAIPWIEQGRRWYGQLVYSGQLSAGAQAFMQLEQLYAHSAAPAFRHIVQQNTETVHQ
;
A
#
# COMPACT_ATOMS: atom_id res chain seq x y z
N MET A 1 8.73 -34.18 -1.80
CA MET A 1 8.26 -34.52 -0.46
C MET A 1 8.20 -33.30 0.46
N GLU A 2 9.20 -32.44 0.48
CA GLU A 2 9.25 -31.25 1.37
C GLU A 2 8.11 -30.25 1.12
N LEU A 3 7.76 -29.96 -0.13
CA LEU A 3 6.67 -29.06 -0.47
C LEU A 3 5.31 -29.51 0.03
N LEU A 4 5.09 -30.82 0.12
CA LEU A 4 3.87 -31.37 0.71
C LEU A 4 3.78 -31.05 2.22
N TYR A 5 4.90 -31.14 2.92
CA TYR A 5 4.96 -30.83 4.35
C TYR A 5 4.76 -29.34 4.61
N LEU A 6 5.33 -28.48 3.74
CA LEU A 6 5.09 -27.03 3.78
C LEU A 6 3.62 -26.68 3.51
N LYS A 7 2.97 -27.34 2.54
CA LYS A 7 1.53 -27.19 2.28
C LYS A 7 0.70 -27.53 3.52
N THR A 8 1.02 -28.67 4.17
CA THR A 8 0.34 -29.09 5.39
C THR A 8 0.55 -28.10 6.54
N PHE A 9 1.75 -27.55 6.68
CA PHE A 9 2.08 -26.54 7.69
C PHE A 9 1.27 -25.25 7.47
N CYS A 10 1.25 -24.72 6.24
CA CYS A 10 0.48 -23.52 5.91
C CYS A 10 -1.03 -23.72 6.15
N ALA A 11 -1.58 -24.87 5.79
CA ALA A 11 -2.97 -25.21 6.02
C ALA A 11 -3.30 -25.32 7.52
N LEU A 12 -2.41 -25.90 8.35
CA LEU A 12 -2.58 -25.95 9.80
C LEU A 12 -2.55 -24.56 10.44
N VAL A 13 -1.69 -23.67 9.98
CA VAL A 13 -1.67 -22.28 10.45
C VAL A 13 -2.96 -21.55 10.08
N GLN A 14 -3.51 -21.83 8.89
CA GLN A 14 -4.75 -21.22 8.42
C GLN A 14 -5.98 -21.70 9.20
N TRP A 15 -6.10 -23.01 9.42
CA TRP A 15 -7.32 -23.61 10.00
C TRP A 15 -7.23 -23.78 11.52
N GLY A 16 -6.04 -23.74 12.11
CA GLY A 16 -5.81 -23.87 13.54
C GLY A 16 -6.23 -25.21 14.14
N ASN A 17 -6.53 -26.25 13.33
CA ASN A 17 -7.08 -27.52 13.78
C ASN A 17 -6.66 -28.70 12.89
N TYR A 18 -6.08 -29.76 13.50
CA TYR A 18 -5.59 -30.92 12.77
C TYR A 18 -6.69 -31.69 12.05
N THR A 19 -7.85 -31.87 12.68
CA THR A 19 -8.97 -32.60 12.08
C THR A 19 -9.54 -31.88 10.88
N ARG A 20 -9.75 -30.57 11.00
CA ARG A 20 -10.21 -29.72 9.90
C ARG A 20 -9.21 -29.69 8.75
N THR A 21 -7.92 -29.54 9.05
CA THR A 21 -6.86 -29.57 8.04
C THR A 21 -6.80 -30.91 7.32
N ALA A 22 -7.02 -32.02 8.03
CA ALA A 22 -7.05 -33.34 7.43
C ALA A 22 -8.21 -33.49 6.44
N LEU A 23 -9.39 -33.01 6.77
CA LEU A 23 -10.56 -33.01 5.88
C LEU A 23 -10.32 -32.14 4.62
N GLU A 24 -9.80 -30.93 4.80
CA GLU A 24 -9.56 -29.98 3.70
C GLU A 24 -8.46 -30.45 2.72
N LEU A 25 -7.49 -31.19 3.22
CA LEU A 25 -6.38 -31.71 2.38
C LEU A 25 -6.61 -33.15 1.90
N ASP A 26 -7.72 -33.77 2.27
CA ASP A 26 -8.06 -35.17 1.97
C ASP A 26 -6.99 -36.18 2.49
N TYR A 27 -6.56 -35.97 3.74
CA TYR A 27 -5.61 -36.85 4.45
C TYR A 27 -6.19 -37.37 5.75
N ALA A 28 -5.62 -38.51 6.22
CA ALA A 28 -5.83 -38.93 7.61
C ALA A 28 -5.12 -37.96 8.58
N GLN A 29 -5.72 -37.72 9.76
CA GLN A 29 -5.12 -36.84 10.77
C GLN A 29 -3.71 -37.31 11.19
N SER A 30 -3.46 -38.63 11.23
CA SER A 30 -2.12 -39.18 11.47
C SER A 30 -1.09 -38.77 10.42
N SER A 31 -1.50 -38.65 9.15
CA SER A 31 -0.64 -38.17 8.06
C SER A 31 -0.27 -36.71 8.25
N ILE A 32 -1.24 -35.85 8.62
CA ILE A 32 -0.98 -34.45 8.94
C ILE A 32 0.06 -34.31 10.06
N THR A 33 -0.11 -35.13 11.14
CA THR A 33 0.85 -35.14 12.25
C THR A 33 2.24 -35.58 11.80
N ASN A 34 2.33 -36.63 10.98
CA ASN A 34 3.61 -37.10 10.44
C ASN A 34 4.28 -36.08 9.54
N HIS A 35 3.51 -35.36 8.67
CA HIS A 35 4.03 -34.30 7.82
C HIS A 35 4.69 -33.20 8.65
N ILE A 36 4.04 -32.76 9.74
CA ILE A 36 4.60 -31.71 10.61
C ILE A 36 5.85 -32.22 11.33
N GLN A 37 5.83 -33.43 11.88
CA GLN A 37 7.01 -33.99 12.52
C GLN A 37 8.21 -34.11 11.56
N ARG A 38 7.97 -34.52 10.30
CA ARG A 38 9.00 -34.58 9.28
C ARG A 38 9.53 -33.19 8.92
N LEU A 39 8.63 -32.22 8.80
CA LEU A 39 9.01 -30.84 8.56
C LEU A 39 9.89 -30.29 9.69
N GLU A 40 9.49 -30.49 10.94
CA GLU A 40 10.26 -30.08 12.13
C GLU A 40 11.65 -30.74 12.15
N GLN A 41 11.75 -32.02 11.79
CA GLN A 41 13.05 -32.70 11.66
C GLN A 41 13.95 -32.07 10.61
N LEU A 42 13.41 -31.70 9.44
CA LEU A 42 14.16 -31.03 8.36
C LEU A 42 14.72 -29.66 8.80
N TYR A 43 14.00 -28.99 9.69
CA TYR A 43 14.43 -27.69 10.25
C TYR A 43 15.12 -27.84 11.62
N GLY A 44 15.91 -28.91 11.81
CA GLY A 44 16.76 -29.10 12.98
C GLY A 44 16.01 -29.49 14.26
N GLY A 45 14.84 -30.09 14.13
CA GLY A 45 14.02 -30.54 15.27
C GLY A 45 13.29 -29.41 16.01
N GLN A 46 13.31 -28.20 15.46
CA GLN A 46 12.60 -27.04 16.01
C GLN A 46 11.09 -27.24 15.89
N ARG A 47 10.35 -27.04 16.98
CA ARG A 47 8.89 -27.03 16.90
C ARG A 47 8.39 -25.82 16.14
N LEU A 48 7.59 -26.06 15.10
CA LEU A 48 7.01 -25.00 14.25
C LEU A 48 5.60 -24.63 14.69
N LEU A 49 4.89 -25.53 15.39
CA LEU A 49 3.53 -25.34 15.86
C LEU A 49 3.41 -25.61 17.36
N GLN A 50 2.51 -24.88 18.01
CA GLN A 50 2.18 -25.06 19.42
C GLN A 50 0.66 -24.98 19.64
N ARG A 51 0.18 -25.47 20.77
CA ARG A 51 -1.23 -25.33 21.18
C ARG A 51 -1.39 -24.05 21.99
N SER A 52 -2.41 -23.26 21.63
CA SER A 52 -2.89 -22.11 22.39
C SER A 52 -4.38 -22.32 22.65
N GLY A 53 -4.72 -22.80 23.84
CA GLY A 53 -6.09 -23.26 24.15
C GLY A 53 -6.52 -24.40 23.23
N ASN A 54 -7.58 -24.19 22.49
CA ASN A 54 -8.15 -25.20 21.57
C ASN A 54 -7.66 -25.06 20.12
N GLN A 55 -6.74 -24.13 19.86
CA GLN A 55 -6.19 -23.86 18.53
C GLN A 55 -4.72 -24.23 18.42
N VAL A 56 -4.30 -24.55 17.20
CA VAL A 56 -2.90 -24.73 16.82
C VAL A 56 -2.40 -23.42 16.19
N VAL A 57 -1.34 -22.87 16.75
CA VAL A 57 -0.73 -21.62 16.29
C VAL A 57 0.75 -21.82 16.00
N PRO A 58 1.36 -21.04 15.11
CA PRO A 58 2.79 -21.12 14.86
C PRO A 58 3.60 -20.66 16.09
N THR A 59 4.72 -21.32 16.34
CA THR A 59 5.77 -20.85 17.25
C THR A 59 6.52 -19.69 16.60
N GLU A 60 7.47 -19.07 17.31
CA GLU A 60 8.37 -18.07 16.73
C GLU A 60 9.15 -18.61 15.51
N ALA A 61 9.64 -19.86 15.59
CA ALA A 61 10.27 -20.53 14.44
C ALA A 61 9.28 -20.76 13.30
N GLY A 62 8.03 -21.14 13.62
CA GLY A 62 6.95 -21.29 12.65
C GLY A 62 6.56 -19.97 11.98
N GLN A 63 6.53 -18.87 12.72
CA GLN A 63 6.28 -17.54 12.17
C GLN A 63 7.37 -17.10 11.20
N ARG A 64 8.63 -17.39 11.50
CA ARG A 64 9.76 -17.14 10.58
C ARG A 64 9.70 -18.00 9.32
N LEU A 65 9.28 -19.26 9.43
CA LEU A 65 9.17 -20.17 8.28
C LEU A 65 7.98 -19.86 7.38
N LEU A 66 6.87 -19.37 7.93
CA LEU A 66 5.59 -19.23 7.22
C LEU A 66 5.68 -18.42 5.91
N PRO A 67 6.34 -17.26 5.85
CA PRO A 67 6.47 -16.51 4.60
C PRO A 67 7.26 -17.29 3.55
N TYR A 68 8.34 -17.93 3.91
CA TYR A 68 9.14 -18.76 2.99
C TYR A 68 8.36 -19.99 2.50
N ALA A 69 7.60 -20.65 3.39
CA ALA A 69 6.75 -21.76 3.01
C ALA A 69 5.72 -21.40 1.95
N ARG A 70 5.08 -20.23 2.10
CA ARG A 70 4.13 -19.70 1.11
C ARG A 70 4.80 -19.39 -0.22
N GLN A 71 5.97 -18.73 -0.21
CA GLN A 71 6.72 -18.41 -1.41
C GLN A 71 7.16 -19.66 -2.19
N LEU A 72 7.63 -20.70 -1.50
CA LEU A 72 8.03 -21.95 -2.12
C LEU A 72 6.85 -22.68 -2.79
N LEU A 73 5.67 -22.66 -2.15
CA LEU A 73 4.46 -23.25 -2.71
C LEU A 73 3.99 -22.47 -3.94
N GLU A 74 4.04 -21.15 -3.88
CA GLU A 74 3.69 -20.28 -4.98
C GLU A 74 4.64 -20.47 -6.17
N LEU A 75 5.96 -20.49 -5.92
CA LEU A 75 6.96 -20.75 -6.95
C LEU A 75 6.77 -22.12 -7.62
N GLN A 76 6.42 -23.15 -6.84
CA GLN A 76 6.07 -24.47 -7.37
C GLN A 76 4.85 -24.40 -8.28
N HIS A 77 3.82 -23.65 -7.88
CA HIS A 77 2.60 -23.46 -8.69
C HIS A 77 2.95 -22.79 -10.02
N GLN A 78 3.67 -21.68 -9.98
CA GLN A 78 4.12 -20.95 -11.16
C GLN A 78 4.99 -21.81 -12.09
N ALA A 79 5.93 -22.58 -11.53
CA ALA A 79 6.76 -23.49 -12.31
C ALA A 79 5.92 -24.57 -13.00
N ARG A 80 4.92 -25.11 -12.31
CA ARG A 80 4.00 -26.10 -12.88
C ARG A 80 3.14 -25.52 -14.00
N GLU A 81 2.59 -24.33 -13.79
CA GLU A 81 1.83 -23.61 -14.82
C GLU A 81 2.70 -23.31 -16.04
N ALA A 82 3.92 -22.82 -15.86
CA ALA A 82 4.85 -22.52 -16.93
C ALA A 82 5.17 -23.75 -17.80
N VAL A 83 5.26 -24.94 -17.19
CA VAL A 83 5.53 -26.20 -17.90
C VAL A 83 4.27 -26.78 -18.56
N MET A 84 3.11 -26.64 -17.91
CA MET A 84 1.85 -27.24 -18.38
C MET A 84 1.08 -26.35 -19.37
N ALA A 85 1.40 -25.07 -19.46
CA ALA A 85 0.76 -24.15 -20.41
C ALA A 85 1.10 -24.53 -21.84
N GLN A 86 0.13 -25.04 -22.58
CA GLN A 86 0.24 -25.22 -24.04
C GLN A 86 0.32 -23.87 -24.78
N TYR A 87 -0.16 -22.80 -24.17
CA TYR A 87 0.06 -21.40 -24.53
C TYR A 87 0.42 -20.67 -23.22
N PRO A 88 1.58 -20.04 -23.10
CA PRO A 88 1.90 -19.27 -21.90
C PRO A 88 0.83 -18.17 -21.75
N GLU A 89 0.04 -18.24 -20.69
CA GLU A 89 -0.80 -17.10 -20.35
C GLU A 89 0.08 -15.86 -20.19
N ALA A 90 -0.42 -14.73 -20.65
CA ALA A 90 0.30 -13.48 -20.51
C ALA A 90 0.68 -13.30 -19.03
N PRO A 91 1.96 -13.03 -18.72
CA PRO A 91 2.38 -12.84 -17.34
C PRO A 91 1.59 -11.69 -16.70
N VAL A 92 1.19 -11.89 -15.46
CA VAL A 92 0.38 -10.90 -14.73
C VAL A 92 1.28 -10.18 -13.73
N LEU A 93 1.21 -8.85 -13.72
CA LEU A 93 1.79 -8.00 -12.69
C LEU A 93 0.65 -7.46 -11.83
N VAL A 94 0.66 -7.78 -10.55
CA VAL A 94 -0.38 -7.35 -9.59
C VAL A 94 0.20 -6.25 -8.70
N ILE A 95 -0.31 -5.03 -8.86
CA ILE A 95 0.14 -3.84 -8.13
C ILE A 95 -0.95 -3.40 -7.15
N GLY A 96 -0.60 -3.32 -5.87
CA GLY A 96 -1.43 -2.65 -4.87
C GLY A 96 -1.20 -1.15 -4.87
N THR A 97 -2.23 -0.35 -4.63
CA THR A 97 -2.06 1.10 -4.48
C THR A 97 -3.24 1.76 -3.78
N ILE A 98 -3.05 3.01 -3.38
CA ILE A 98 -4.12 3.87 -2.86
C ILE A 98 -4.72 4.70 -4.00
N GLU A 99 -5.92 5.26 -3.80
CA GLU A 99 -6.64 6.00 -4.83
C GLU A 99 -5.83 7.16 -5.40
N SER A 100 -5.19 7.96 -4.53
CA SER A 100 -4.42 9.14 -4.96
C SER A 100 -3.28 8.79 -5.93
N LEU A 101 -2.51 7.75 -5.65
CA LEU A 101 -1.43 7.30 -6.54
C LEU A 101 -1.97 6.61 -7.80
N SER A 102 -3.10 5.91 -7.69
CA SER A 102 -3.76 5.30 -8.85
C SER A 102 -4.21 6.32 -9.89
N LEU A 103 -4.68 7.48 -9.43
CA LEU A 103 -5.23 8.53 -10.31
C LEU A 103 -4.16 9.49 -10.84
N TYR A 104 -3.12 9.76 -10.04
CA TYR A 104 -2.22 10.89 -10.32
C TYR A 104 -0.76 10.50 -10.59
N TYR A 105 -0.33 9.30 -10.22
CA TYR A 105 1.05 8.84 -10.42
C TYR A 105 1.15 7.65 -11.38
N LEU A 106 0.35 6.61 -11.13
CA LEU A 106 0.41 5.36 -11.89
C LEU A 106 0.11 5.46 -13.39
N PRO A 107 -0.80 6.32 -13.88
CA PRO A 107 -1.22 6.26 -15.29
C PRO A 107 -0.06 6.42 -16.28
N GLU A 108 0.82 7.39 -16.06
CA GLU A 108 1.98 7.62 -16.94
C GLU A 108 2.97 6.46 -16.89
N LEU A 109 3.22 5.93 -15.68
CA LEU A 109 4.12 4.82 -15.47
C LEU A 109 3.58 3.52 -16.10
N LEU A 110 2.27 3.29 -16.00
CA LEU A 110 1.60 2.15 -16.64
C LEU A 110 1.59 2.26 -18.16
N GLU A 111 1.46 3.46 -18.72
CA GLU A 111 1.56 3.68 -20.16
C GLU A 111 2.95 3.32 -20.66
N ALA A 112 4.01 3.79 -19.98
CA ALA A 112 5.39 3.44 -20.29
C ALA A 112 5.64 1.92 -20.16
N PHE A 113 5.11 1.28 -19.08
CA PHE A 113 5.22 -0.15 -18.86
C PHE A 113 4.55 -0.95 -19.98
N ARG A 114 3.35 -0.56 -20.38
CA ARG A 114 2.61 -1.19 -21.50
C ARG A 114 3.39 -1.12 -22.81
N HIS A 115 4.06 -0.01 -23.09
CA HIS A 115 4.86 0.14 -24.30
C HIS A 115 6.11 -0.75 -24.28
N GLN A 116 6.79 -0.85 -23.14
CA GLN A 116 8.04 -1.60 -23.03
C GLN A 116 7.80 -3.11 -22.82
N TYR A 117 6.71 -3.47 -22.15
CA TYR A 117 6.37 -4.85 -21.78
C TYR A 117 4.95 -5.24 -22.22
N PRO A 118 4.64 -5.24 -23.54
CA PRO A 118 3.27 -5.42 -24.04
C PRO A 118 2.69 -6.81 -23.77
N ALA A 119 3.52 -7.80 -23.42
CA ALA A 119 3.07 -9.14 -23.08
C ALA A 119 2.42 -9.23 -21.69
N TYR A 120 2.69 -8.27 -20.78
CA TYR A 120 2.14 -8.32 -19.44
C TYR A 120 0.68 -7.87 -19.37
N LYS A 121 -0.12 -8.60 -18.57
CA LYS A 121 -1.37 -8.10 -18.03
C LYS A 121 -1.07 -7.39 -16.71
N VAL A 122 -1.63 -6.22 -16.49
CA VAL A 122 -1.47 -5.49 -15.23
C VAL A 122 -2.80 -5.48 -14.50
N LYS A 123 -2.78 -5.85 -13.21
CA LYS A 123 -3.93 -5.79 -12.30
C LYS A 123 -3.62 -4.77 -11.20
N ILE A 124 -4.46 -3.76 -11.07
CA ILE A 124 -4.39 -2.79 -9.98
C ILE A 124 -5.39 -3.19 -8.89
N VAL A 125 -4.93 -3.19 -7.64
CA VAL A 125 -5.73 -3.47 -6.45
C VAL A 125 -5.70 -2.24 -5.56
N LEU A 126 -6.85 -1.63 -5.34
CA LEU A 126 -6.97 -0.51 -4.41
C LEU A 126 -7.16 -1.04 -2.99
N GLY A 127 -6.56 -0.36 -2.02
CA GLY A 127 -6.66 -0.72 -0.61
C GLY A 127 -6.03 0.33 0.29
N GLN A 128 -6.09 0.11 1.60
CA GLN A 128 -5.41 0.93 2.60
C GLN A 128 -3.96 0.47 2.76
N GLU A 129 -3.05 1.37 3.12
CA GLU A 129 -1.60 1.12 3.17
C GLU A 129 -1.23 -0.11 3.99
N ALA A 130 -1.80 -0.25 5.19
CA ALA A 130 -1.50 -1.38 6.07
C ALA A 130 -1.94 -2.73 5.48
N GLU A 131 -3.10 -2.75 4.80
CA GLU A 131 -3.61 -3.94 4.12
C GLU A 131 -2.76 -4.29 2.90
N LEU A 132 -2.38 -3.30 2.10
CA LEU A 132 -1.52 -3.49 0.93
C LEU A 132 -0.15 -4.03 1.31
N ILE A 133 0.48 -3.51 2.38
CA ILE A 133 1.74 -4.02 2.92
C ILE A 133 1.60 -5.50 3.33
N GLU A 134 0.51 -5.86 4.00
CA GLU A 134 0.26 -7.25 4.40
C GLU A 134 0.02 -8.16 3.19
N GLN A 135 -0.67 -7.69 2.16
CA GLN A 135 -0.87 -8.45 0.91
C GLN A 135 0.44 -8.66 0.15
N VAL A 136 1.35 -7.68 0.13
CA VAL A 136 2.72 -7.83 -0.40
C VAL A 136 3.49 -8.88 0.41
N ARG A 137 3.43 -8.82 1.75
CA ARG A 137 4.08 -9.81 2.63
C ARG A 137 3.57 -11.23 2.39
N GLN A 138 2.28 -11.36 2.06
CA GLN A 138 1.64 -12.64 1.76
C GLN A 138 1.90 -13.13 0.31
N GLY A 139 2.57 -12.34 -0.53
CA GLY A 139 2.77 -12.66 -1.94
C GLY A 139 1.49 -12.59 -2.80
N LYS A 140 0.45 -11.91 -2.32
CA LYS A 140 -0.79 -11.66 -3.08
C LYS A 140 -0.66 -10.51 -4.07
N LEU A 141 0.24 -9.59 -3.77
CA LEU A 141 0.65 -8.49 -4.62
C LEU A 141 2.14 -8.64 -4.92
N ASP A 142 2.54 -8.36 -6.15
CA ASP A 142 3.95 -8.33 -6.53
C ASP A 142 4.69 -7.14 -5.88
N LEU A 143 4.00 -6.00 -5.79
CA LEU A 143 4.45 -4.78 -5.15
C LEU A 143 3.26 -3.88 -4.79
N ALA A 144 3.50 -2.87 -3.96
CA ALA A 144 2.50 -1.84 -3.69
C ALA A 144 3.12 -0.43 -3.76
N LEU A 145 2.33 0.54 -4.24
CA LEU A 145 2.64 1.96 -4.13
C LEU A 145 1.77 2.57 -3.05
N ILE A 146 2.40 3.18 -2.07
CA ILE A 146 1.73 3.82 -0.93
C ILE A 146 2.24 5.24 -0.72
N PHE A 147 1.50 6.05 0.05
CA PHE A 147 1.91 7.41 0.39
C PHE A 147 1.82 7.60 1.91
N ASP A 148 2.97 7.50 2.57
CA ASP A 148 3.08 7.55 4.03
C ASP A 148 4.48 8.03 4.45
N GLN A 149 4.73 8.06 5.75
CA GLN A 149 6.09 8.13 6.30
C GLN A 149 6.93 6.93 5.81
N PRO A 150 8.27 7.02 5.81
CA PRO A 150 9.10 5.91 5.38
C PRO A 150 8.72 4.61 6.07
N CYS A 151 8.33 3.62 5.27
CA CYS A 151 7.92 2.32 5.77
C CYS A 151 9.11 1.56 6.36
N SER A 152 8.94 0.97 7.53
CA SER A 152 9.90 0.06 8.14
C SER A 152 9.14 -1.14 8.72
N SER A 153 9.20 -2.27 8.05
CA SER A 153 8.48 -3.47 8.46
C SER A 153 9.29 -4.73 8.14
N ALA A 154 9.33 -5.69 9.08
CA ALA A 154 10.08 -6.92 8.89
C ALA A 154 9.59 -7.71 7.66
N GLY A 155 10.53 -8.13 6.80
CA GLY A 155 10.26 -8.89 5.59
C GLY A 155 9.68 -8.07 4.43
N ILE A 156 9.71 -6.72 4.54
CA ILE A 156 9.30 -5.77 3.52
C ILE A 156 10.43 -4.80 3.27
N GLU A 157 10.69 -4.54 2.01
CA GLU A 157 11.61 -3.51 1.55
C GLU A 157 10.82 -2.33 0.98
N CYS A 158 11.35 -1.12 1.17
CA CYS A 158 10.70 0.10 0.72
C CYS A 158 11.69 0.95 -0.07
N MET A 159 11.25 1.44 -1.22
CA MET A 159 11.98 2.40 -2.04
C MET A 159 11.22 3.73 -2.08
N LEU A 160 11.84 4.78 -1.58
CA LEU A 160 11.26 6.13 -1.65
C LEU A 160 11.33 6.63 -3.10
N LEU A 161 10.21 7.14 -3.60
CA LEU A 161 10.07 7.62 -4.97
C LEU A 161 10.12 9.14 -5.03
N PHE A 162 9.32 9.80 -4.21
CA PHE A 162 9.23 11.26 -4.13
C PHE A 162 8.69 11.71 -2.78
N GLU A 163 9.01 12.92 -2.39
CA GLU A 163 8.39 13.62 -1.26
C GLU A 163 7.30 14.56 -1.77
N ALA A 164 6.15 14.62 -1.08
CA ALA A 164 5.12 15.59 -1.40
C ALA A 164 4.53 16.21 -0.13
N PRO A 165 4.39 17.54 -0.06
CA PRO A 165 3.75 18.21 1.05
C PRO A 165 2.24 17.96 1.04
N MET A 166 1.65 18.09 2.23
CA MET A 166 0.20 18.09 2.39
C MET A 166 -0.34 19.51 2.23
N MET A 167 -1.51 19.59 1.64
CA MET A 167 -2.20 20.86 1.35
C MET A 167 -3.56 20.87 2.02
N ILE A 168 -3.93 22.03 2.53
CA ILE A 168 -5.32 22.36 2.86
C ILE A 168 -5.97 22.93 1.60
N ILE A 169 -7.02 22.28 1.12
CA ILE A 169 -7.79 22.74 -0.03
C ILE A 169 -9.11 23.35 0.42
N MET A 170 -9.45 24.48 -0.18
CA MET A 170 -10.67 25.21 0.12
C MET A 170 -11.17 25.98 -1.11
N HIS A 171 -12.39 26.46 -1.05
CA HIS A 171 -12.88 27.35 -2.10
C HIS A 171 -12.12 28.69 -2.07
N SER A 172 -11.83 29.26 -3.24
CA SER A 172 -11.04 30.51 -3.39
C SER A 172 -11.63 31.73 -2.67
N GLN A 173 -12.91 31.70 -2.35
CA GLN A 173 -13.58 32.74 -1.54
C GLN A 173 -13.54 32.48 -0.03
N HIS A 174 -12.90 31.40 0.41
CA HIS A 174 -12.79 31.10 1.83
C HIS A 174 -11.88 32.11 2.53
N PRO A 175 -12.19 32.54 3.78
CA PRO A 175 -11.37 33.54 4.49
C PRO A 175 -9.89 33.20 4.61
N LEU A 176 -9.55 31.90 4.68
CA LEU A 176 -8.16 31.40 4.76
C LEU A 176 -7.49 31.27 3.38
N ALA A 177 -8.18 31.50 2.26
CA ALA A 177 -7.61 31.28 0.92
C ALA A 177 -6.45 32.21 0.55
N GLY A 178 -6.32 33.35 1.24
CA GLY A 178 -5.21 34.29 1.09
C GLY A 178 -4.04 34.06 2.06
N SER A 179 -4.07 33.03 2.88
CA SER A 179 -3.01 32.73 3.84
C SER A 179 -1.80 32.12 3.15
N ALA A 180 -0.59 32.45 3.63
CA ALA A 180 0.64 31.81 3.14
C ALA A 180 0.71 30.32 3.54
N SER A 181 0.07 29.96 4.66
CA SER A 181 0.03 28.60 5.20
C SER A 181 -1.11 28.46 6.19
N VAL A 182 -1.51 27.21 6.48
CA VAL A 182 -2.57 26.88 7.43
C VAL A 182 -2.00 25.98 8.52
N SER A 183 -2.29 26.32 9.79
CA SER A 183 -1.95 25.50 10.96
C SER A 183 -3.16 24.75 11.49
N ALA A 184 -2.93 23.77 12.40
CA ALA A 184 -4.00 23.03 13.08
C ALA A 184 -4.99 23.96 13.82
N ALA A 185 -4.51 25.03 14.43
CA ALA A 185 -5.36 26.00 15.14
C ALA A 185 -6.35 26.73 14.20
N ALA A 186 -5.95 26.98 12.96
CA ALA A 186 -6.81 27.64 11.96
C ALA A 186 -7.94 26.73 11.43
N LEU A 187 -7.85 25.41 11.66
CA LEU A 187 -8.87 24.44 11.28
C LEU A 187 -9.94 24.21 12.36
N VAL A 188 -9.76 24.76 13.55
CA VAL A 188 -10.76 24.68 14.61
C VAL A 188 -12.03 25.36 14.13
N GLU A 189 -13.18 24.71 14.37
CA GLU A 189 -14.51 25.18 13.92
C GLU A 189 -14.71 25.24 12.39
N GLN A 190 -13.73 24.80 11.60
CA GLN A 190 -13.92 24.68 10.16
C GLN A 190 -14.54 23.30 9.83
N PRO A 191 -15.59 23.25 8.97
CA PRO A 191 -16.13 21.98 8.52
C PRO A 191 -15.12 21.24 7.64
N LEU A 192 -14.63 20.10 8.11
CA LEU A 192 -13.64 19.30 7.38
C LEU A 192 -14.32 18.24 6.51
N ILE A 193 -13.75 18.06 5.32
CA ILE A 193 -14.08 17.02 4.35
C ILE A 193 -12.82 16.15 4.23
N LEU A 194 -12.85 14.96 4.81
CA LEU A 194 -11.69 14.09 4.89
C LEU A 194 -11.94 12.76 4.16
N THR A 195 -10.85 12.06 3.87
CA THR A 195 -10.89 10.68 3.39
C THR A 195 -11.48 9.75 4.45
N GLU A 196 -11.73 8.49 4.08
CA GLU A 196 -12.23 7.43 4.96
C GLU A 196 -11.31 7.14 6.13
N ASP A 197 -11.85 6.53 7.15
CA ASP A 197 -11.08 6.02 8.27
C ASP A 197 -10.07 4.96 7.80
N GLY A 198 -8.84 4.99 8.35
CA GLY A 198 -7.72 4.15 7.92
C GLY A 198 -6.78 4.81 6.91
N CYS A 199 -7.13 5.98 6.35
CA CYS A 199 -6.20 6.76 5.53
C CYS A 199 -5.09 7.37 6.39
N THR A 200 -3.82 7.14 6.02
CA THR A 200 -2.65 7.52 6.82
C THR A 200 -2.49 9.03 6.98
N TYR A 201 -2.69 9.82 5.92
CA TYR A 201 -2.58 11.29 6.03
C TYR A 201 -3.76 11.91 6.79
N ARG A 202 -5.00 11.37 6.69
CA ARG A 202 -6.08 11.76 7.59
C ARG A 202 -5.70 11.52 9.05
N ALA A 203 -5.21 10.31 9.35
CA ALA A 203 -4.77 9.97 10.69
C ALA A 203 -3.68 10.92 11.19
N GLY A 204 -2.74 11.32 10.31
CA GLY A 204 -1.71 12.31 10.61
C GLY A 204 -2.28 13.67 10.99
N LEU A 205 -3.22 14.21 10.22
CA LEU A 205 -3.89 15.47 10.52
C LEU A 205 -4.59 15.41 11.90
N LEU A 206 -5.39 14.37 12.11
CA LEU A 206 -6.15 14.22 13.36
C LEU A 206 -5.25 14.04 14.56
N GLU A 207 -4.13 13.32 14.42
CA GLU A 207 -3.14 13.18 15.48
C GLU A 207 -2.46 14.51 15.81
N THR A 208 -2.10 15.32 14.82
CA THR A 208 -1.54 16.66 15.04
C THR A 208 -2.52 17.57 15.78
N MET A 209 -3.80 17.55 15.38
CA MET A 209 -4.83 18.32 16.11
C MET A 209 -5.00 17.82 17.55
N ARG A 210 -5.04 16.50 17.74
CA ARG A 210 -5.16 15.87 19.08
C ARG A 210 -3.99 16.25 20.00
N GLN A 211 -2.75 16.20 19.50
CA GLN A 211 -1.54 16.58 20.26
C GLN A 211 -1.57 18.04 20.70
N SER A 212 -2.22 18.89 19.92
CA SER A 212 -2.43 20.31 20.23
C SER A 212 -3.71 20.56 21.06
N ALA A 213 -4.40 19.52 21.54
CA ALA A 213 -5.68 19.59 22.25
C ALA A 213 -6.76 20.32 21.45
N LEU A 214 -6.74 20.22 20.11
CA LEU A 214 -7.71 20.82 19.19
C LEU A 214 -8.71 19.77 18.70
N ALA A 215 -9.98 20.14 18.64
CA ALA A 215 -11.03 19.27 18.10
C ALA A 215 -11.21 19.50 16.59
N ALA A 216 -11.33 18.42 15.82
CA ALA A 216 -11.65 18.44 14.41
C ALA A 216 -13.17 18.34 14.20
N ASP A 217 -13.77 19.24 13.40
CA ASP A 217 -15.18 19.18 13.01
C ASP A 217 -15.30 18.44 11.67
N ILE A 218 -15.27 17.09 11.68
CA ILE A 218 -15.41 16.27 10.48
C ILE A 218 -16.88 16.22 10.09
N ARG A 219 -17.26 16.92 9.01
CA ARG A 219 -18.64 16.98 8.51
C ARG A 219 -18.89 15.95 7.41
N TRP A 220 -17.87 15.63 6.62
CA TRP A 220 -17.99 14.72 5.49
C TRP A 220 -16.81 13.78 5.45
N GLU A 221 -17.11 12.51 5.22
CA GLU A 221 -16.15 11.46 4.96
C GLU A 221 -16.39 10.92 3.56
N LEU A 222 -15.41 11.05 2.66
CA LEU A 222 -15.52 10.70 1.25
C LEU A 222 -14.30 9.91 0.84
N SER A 223 -14.49 8.69 0.32
CA SER A 223 -13.38 7.80 -0.09
C SER A 223 -12.75 8.16 -1.44
N SER A 224 -13.19 9.25 -2.08
CA SER A 224 -12.67 9.68 -3.37
C SER A 224 -12.10 11.09 -3.31
N ILE A 225 -10.86 11.24 -3.75
CA ILE A 225 -10.15 12.52 -3.90
C ILE A 225 -10.96 13.50 -4.76
N GLU A 226 -11.49 13.03 -5.88
CA GLU A 226 -12.28 13.87 -6.78
C GLU A 226 -13.62 14.28 -6.14
N ALA A 227 -14.25 13.40 -5.35
CA ALA A 227 -15.45 13.75 -4.60
C ALA A 227 -15.16 14.82 -3.53
N ILE A 228 -14.01 14.74 -2.84
CA ILE A 228 -13.56 15.77 -1.89
C ILE A 228 -13.39 17.11 -2.61
N LYS A 229 -12.69 17.15 -3.75
CA LYS A 229 -12.52 18.37 -4.55
C LYS A 229 -13.86 18.96 -4.99
N GLN A 230 -14.77 18.11 -5.45
CA GLN A 230 -16.11 18.52 -5.84
C GLN A 230 -16.92 19.11 -4.67
N ALA A 231 -16.78 18.57 -3.48
CA ALA A 231 -17.42 19.11 -2.29
C ALA A 231 -16.82 20.46 -1.86
N VAL A 232 -15.48 20.57 -1.93
CA VAL A 232 -14.76 21.83 -1.66
C VAL A 232 -15.13 22.93 -2.66
N SER A 233 -15.21 22.63 -3.96
CA SER A 233 -15.63 23.61 -4.98
C SER A 233 -17.05 24.13 -4.78
N ARG A 234 -17.90 23.36 -4.07
CA ARG A 234 -19.26 23.74 -3.68
C ARG A 234 -19.34 24.37 -2.28
N GLN A 235 -18.19 24.69 -1.67
CA GLN A 235 -18.11 25.36 -0.36
C GLN A 235 -18.71 24.53 0.80
N TRP A 236 -18.65 23.17 0.72
CA TRP A 236 -19.15 22.32 1.81
C TRP A 236 -18.19 22.29 2.99
N GLY A 237 -16.90 22.65 2.79
CA GLY A 237 -15.89 22.67 3.82
C GLY A 237 -14.48 22.71 3.24
N ILE A 238 -13.52 22.35 4.08
CA ILE A 238 -12.08 22.34 3.81
C ILE A 238 -11.60 20.89 3.67
N GLY A 239 -10.80 20.59 2.64
CA GLY A 239 -10.18 19.28 2.43
C GLY A 239 -8.71 19.26 2.82
N PHE A 240 -8.16 18.06 3.03
CA PHE A 240 -6.75 17.82 3.32
C PHE A 240 -6.20 16.76 2.36
N LEU A 241 -5.36 17.16 1.41
CA LEU A 241 -4.91 16.30 0.31
C LEU A 241 -3.41 16.52 0.03
N PRO A 242 -2.72 15.50 -0.51
CA PRO A 242 -1.34 15.65 -0.99
C PRO A 242 -1.25 16.60 -2.17
N LEU A 243 -0.18 17.41 -2.25
CA LEU A 243 0.04 18.37 -3.33
C LEU A 243 -0.07 17.76 -4.72
N PHE A 244 0.45 16.55 -4.94
CA PHE A 244 0.43 15.89 -6.25
C PHE A 244 -0.98 15.57 -6.77
N THR A 245 -2.00 15.66 -5.93
CA THR A 245 -3.39 15.47 -6.35
C THR A 245 -4.04 16.75 -6.86
N ILE A 246 -3.37 17.90 -6.72
CA ILE A 246 -3.90 19.20 -7.09
C ILE A 246 -3.42 19.58 -8.50
N LYS A 247 -4.37 19.78 -9.41
CA LYS A 247 -4.14 20.14 -10.81
C LYS A 247 -4.45 21.60 -11.07
N GLU A 248 -3.96 22.11 -12.20
CA GLU A 248 -4.27 23.48 -12.64
C GLU A 248 -5.78 23.67 -12.88
N GLU A 249 -6.46 22.62 -13.37
CA GLU A 249 -7.91 22.64 -13.60
C GLU A 249 -8.71 22.85 -12.32
N ASP A 250 -8.21 22.41 -11.16
CA ASP A 250 -8.87 22.58 -9.87
C ASP A 250 -9.00 24.07 -9.50
N ARG A 251 -8.00 24.89 -9.88
CA ARG A 251 -8.03 26.34 -9.70
C ARG A 251 -9.15 26.99 -10.52
N SER A 252 -9.36 26.53 -11.74
CA SER A 252 -10.46 27.01 -12.59
C SER A 252 -11.84 26.64 -12.05
N GLN A 253 -11.92 25.60 -11.22
CA GLN A 253 -13.12 25.19 -10.49
C GLN A 253 -13.31 25.93 -9.15
N GLY A 254 -12.50 26.94 -8.87
CA GLY A 254 -12.55 27.73 -7.65
C GLY A 254 -11.89 27.09 -6.43
N ILE A 255 -11.00 26.11 -6.61
CA ILE A 255 -10.25 25.49 -5.52
C ILE A 255 -8.90 26.22 -5.35
N THR A 256 -8.59 26.56 -4.11
CA THR A 256 -7.27 27.08 -3.70
C THR A 256 -6.65 26.06 -2.75
N ALA A 257 -5.35 25.78 -2.96
CA ALA A 257 -4.57 24.89 -2.11
C ALA A 257 -3.51 25.71 -1.34
N ILE A 258 -3.52 25.61 -0.03
CA ILE A 258 -2.61 26.32 0.88
C ILE A 258 -1.74 25.29 1.59
N PRO A 259 -0.41 25.49 1.70
CA PRO A 259 0.47 24.59 2.40
C PRO A 259 0.04 24.36 3.85
N TRP A 260 0.03 23.09 4.25
CA TRP A 260 -0.13 22.70 5.64
C TRP A 260 1.21 22.80 6.37
N ILE A 261 1.23 23.54 7.48
CA ILE A 261 2.43 23.59 8.33
C ILE A 261 2.35 22.49 9.38
N GLU A 262 3.13 21.45 9.19
CA GLU A 262 3.32 20.39 10.17
C GLU A 262 4.79 20.29 10.56
N GLN A 263 5.10 20.38 11.86
CA GLN A 263 6.48 20.22 12.34
C GLN A 263 6.87 18.74 12.33
N GLY A 264 7.83 18.38 11.48
CA GLY A 264 8.57 17.12 11.57
C GLY A 264 8.00 15.92 10.83
N ARG A 265 6.79 15.99 10.24
CA ARG A 265 6.23 14.87 9.47
C ARG A 265 6.41 15.12 7.98
N ARG A 266 7.08 14.18 7.29
CA ARG A 266 7.27 14.20 5.84
C ARG A 266 6.57 13.00 5.22
N TRP A 267 5.98 13.21 4.05
CA TRP A 267 5.18 12.22 3.36
C TRP A 267 5.85 11.84 2.05
N TYR A 268 5.92 10.53 1.80
CA TYR A 268 6.62 10.00 0.64
C TYR A 268 5.73 9.05 -0.14
N GLY A 269 5.68 9.26 -1.47
CA GLY A 269 5.35 8.18 -2.39
C GLY A 269 6.45 7.14 -2.32
N GLN A 270 6.10 5.89 -2.08
CA GLN A 270 7.07 4.82 -1.92
C GLN A 270 6.56 3.51 -2.50
N LEU A 271 7.49 2.74 -3.02
CA LEU A 271 7.24 1.41 -3.56
C LEU A 271 7.63 0.40 -2.49
N VAL A 272 6.69 -0.49 -2.18
CA VAL A 272 6.80 -1.53 -1.14
C VAL A 272 6.81 -2.89 -1.81
N TYR A 273 7.76 -3.74 -1.45
CA TYR A 273 7.92 -5.06 -2.04
C TYR A 273 8.51 -6.07 -1.03
N SER A 274 8.39 -7.35 -1.30
CA SER A 274 9.09 -8.40 -0.55
C SER A 274 10.49 -8.58 -1.11
N GLY A 275 11.43 -9.13 -0.32
CA GLY A 275 12.83 -9.34 -0.74
C GLY A 275 13.03 -10.21 -1.98
N GLN A 276 11.99 -10.88 -2.48
CA GLN A 276 12.01 -11.66 -3.71
C GLN A 276 10.99 -11.08 -4.70
N LEU A 277 11.52 -10.34 -5.70
CA LEU A 277 10.71 -9.71 -6.73
C LEU A 277 10.38 -10.68 -7.86
N SER A 278 9.14 -10.69 -8.33
CA SER A 278 8.76 -11.32 -9.61
C SER A 278 9.47 -10.60 -10.78
N ALA A 279 9.59 -11.27 -11.92
CA ALA A 279 10.16 -10.65 -13.11
C ALA A 279 9.40 -9.39 -13.54
N GLY A 280 8.07 -9.39 -13.37
CA GLY A 280 7.22 -8.22 -13.64
C GLY A 280 7.48 -7.07 -12.67
N ALA A 281 7.63 -7.36 -11.37
CA ALA A 281 7.98 -6.35 -10.37
C ALA A 281 9.37 -5.75 -10.61
N GLN A 282 10.36 -6.57 -10.97
CA GLN A 282 11.70 -6.08 -11.35
C GLN A 282 11.66 -5.15 -12.55
N ALA A 283 10.92 -5.55 -13.60
CA ALA A 283 10.73 -4.75 -14.80
C ALA A 283 10.05 -3.41 -14.49
N PHE A 284 9.02 -3.43 -13.64
CA PHE A 284 8.30 -2.23 -13.22
C PHE A 284 9.20 -1.28 -12.40
N MET A 285 9.98 -1.82 -11.47
CA MET A 285 10.92 -1.02 -10.66
C MET A 285 12.03 -0.40 -11.50
N GLN A 286 12.59 -1.14 -12.46
CA GLN A 286 13.60 -0.60 -13.39
C GLN A 286 13.03 0.55 -14.22
N LEU A 287 11.82 0.40 -14.71
CA LEU A 287 11.13 1.44 -15.46
C LEU A 287 10.89 2.67 -14.59
N GLU A 288 10.44 2.49 -13.36
CA GLU A 288 10.21 3.57 -12.40
C GLU A 288 11.49 4.36 -12.13
N GLN A 289 12.61 3.68 -11.89
CA GLN A 289 13.92 4.32 -11.69
C GLN A 289 14.35 5.14 -12.90
N LEU A 290 14.15 4.63 -14.11
CA LEU A 290 14.42 5.37 -15.35
C LEU A 290 13.49 6.59 -15.46
N TYR A 291 12.23 6.44 -15.11
CA TYR A 291 11.22 7.49 -15.13
C TYR A 291 11.55 8.57 -14.09
N ALA A 292 11.95 8.18 -12.90
CA ALA A 292 12.37 9.08 -11.84
C ALA A 292 13.62 9.91 -12.24
N HIS A 293 14.53 9.37 -13.07
CA HIS A 293 15.74 10.05 -13.53
C HIS A 293 15.51 10.89 -14.79
N SER A 294 14.63 10.47 -15.70
CA SER A 294 14.43 11.13 -17.00
C SER A 294 13.50 12.35 -16.95
N ALA A 295 13.01 12.74 -15.76
CA ALA A 295 12.05 13.80 -15.52
C ALA A 295 10.70 13.56 -16.21
N ALA A 296 9.73 13.05 -15.47
CA ALA A 296 8.33 13.28 -15.78
C ALA A 296 8.06 14.79 -15.61
N PRO A 297 7.88 15.55 -16.69
CA PRO A 297 7.81 17.01 -16.56
C PRO A 297 6.62 17.46 -15.71
N ALA A 298 5.47 16.76 -15.80
CA ALA A 298 4.25 17.17 -15.13
C ALA A 298 4.31 16.98 -13.61
N PHE A 299 4.72 15.81 -13.13
CA PHE A 299 4.70 15.49 -11.70
C PHE A 299 5.80 16.23 -10.93
N ARG A 300 7.04 16.29 -11.46
CA ARG A 300 8.14 17.06 -10.84
C ARG A 300 7.92 18.56 -10.90
N HIS A 301 7.35 19.10 -11.98
CA HIS A 301 7.01 20.51 -12.02
C HIS A 301 6.00 20.91 -10.94
N ILE A 302 5.00 20.08 -10.67
CA ILE A 302 4.03 20.32 -9.60
C ILE A 302 4.72 20.29 -8.23
N VAL A 303 5.62 19.34 -8.00
CA VAL A 303 6.34 19.20 -6.72
C VAL A 303 7.45 20.25 -6.60
N GLN A 304 8.25 20.53 -7.64
CA GLN A 304 9.36 21.49 -7.61
C GLN A 304 8.92 22.94 -7.61
N GLN A 305 7.99 23.34 -8.45
CA GLN A 305 7.51 24.76 -8.50
C GLN A 305 6.83 25.18 -7.19
N ASN A 306 6.17 24.26 -6.51
CA ASN A 306 5.49 24.58 -5.25
C ASN A 306 6.40 24.41 -4.03
N THR A 307 7.50 23.65 -4.12
CA THR A 307 8.50 23.58 -3.03
C THR A 307 9.32 24.87 -2.95
N GLU A 308 9.61 25.53 -4.10
CA GLU A 308 10.27 26.84 -4.14
C GLU A 308 9.39 27.97 -3.58
N THR A 309 8.07 27.85 -3.74
CA THR A 309 7.11 28.84 -3.19
C THR A 309 6.89 28.67 -1.67
N VAL A 310 7.19 27.52 -1.10
CA VAL A 310 7.06 27.24 0.35
C VAL A 310 8.31 27.70 1.14
N HIS A 311 9.44 27.91 0.45
CA HIS A 311 10.71 28.34 1.08
C HIS A 311 11.03 29.84 0.86
N GLN A 312 10.17 30.62 0.19
CA GLN A 312 10.19 32.07 0.14
C GLN A 312 9.11 32.67 1.06
#